data_4013f1d3333acb74a4da268ab860e244
#
_entry.id   4013f1d3333acb74a4da268ab860e244
#
_cell.length_a   1.000
_cell.length_b   1.000
_cell.length_c   1.000
_cell.angle_alpha   90.00
_cell.angle_beta   90.00
_cell.angle_gamma   90.00
#
_symmetry.space_group_name_H-M   'P 1'
#
loop_
_entity.id
_entity.type
_entity.pdbx_description
1 polymer ?
#
loop_
_entity_poly.entity_id
_entity_poly.type
_entity_poly.pdbx_seq_one_letter_code
_entity_poly.pdbx_strand_id
1 'polypeptide(L)'
;MRCQCQLPDANQTTLLYYLAGFLLYESFILSRMSVNHAPPAAPATVAVDAERALKFGRETLQIEADALLALKQRMSGDGAAPFVKATQLLLNCHGRVVISGIGKSGHIARKIAATLASTGTPALFVHAAEASHGDLGMITADDALIAISYSGEAGELVSIVPIVKRMGAKLISITGSDTSTLATLSDVHLNVHVDKEACPLNLAPTASTTATLALGDALAMALLDARGFGEDDFARSHPGGALGRRLLTHVRDVMRTGDAIPKVGEDATLYAALLEVSRKGMAMTAIVDDQNRAIGVFTDGDLRRLIENVQDFSTVSIAEVMHRNPRSVQPEQLAVEAVELMEEFRINQLLVTDANGTLVGALHIHDLTRAKVI
;
A
#
# COMPACT_ATOMS: atom_id res chain seq x y z
N MET A 1 -17.81 -46.30 -33.24
CA MET A 1 -17.31 -47.55 -32.64
C MET A 1 -17.32 -47.36 -31.12
N ARG A 2 -18.29 -48.03 -30.45
CA ARG A 2 -18.39 -48.05 -28.98
C ARG A 2 -17.60 -49.26 -28.48
N CYS A 3 -16.52 -49.08 -27.75
CA CYS A 3 -15.89 -50.15 -27.00
C CYS A 3 -16.65 -50.36 -25.69
N GLN A 4 -17.35 -51.50 -25.61
CA GLN A 4 -17.87 -52.05 -24.35
C GLN A 4 -16.74 -52.78 -23.63
N CYS A 5 -16.26 -52.29 -22.52
CA CYS A 5 -15.45 -53.06 -21.56
C CYS A 5 -16.41 -53.84 -20.68
N GLN A 6 -16.49 -55.18 -20.90
CA GLN A 6 -17.06 -56.12 -19.95
C GLN A 6 -16.14 -56.32 -18.76
N LEU A 7 -16.61 -56.06 -17.57
CA LEU A 7 -15.98 -56.41 -16.33
C LEU A 7 -16.16 -57.93 -16.05
N PRO A 8 -15.15 -58.66 -15.60
CA PRO A 8 -15.34 -60.10 -15.28
C PRO A 8 -16.10 -60.22 -13.95
N ASP A 9 -16.99 -61.22 -13.89
CA ASP A 9 -17.75 -61.61 -12.70
C ASP A 9 -16.84 -61.89 -11.51
N ALA A 10 -16.89 -61.02 -10.50
CA ALA A 10 -16.19 -61.20 -9.23
C ALA A 10 -16.94 -62.26 -8.38
N ASN A 11 -16.32 -63.45 -8.25
CA ASN A 11 -16.78 -64.57 -7.47
C ASN A 11 -16.97 -64.12 -6.00
N GLN A 12 -18.08 -64.48 -5.36
CA GLN A 12 -18.42 -64.15 -3.94
C GLN A 12 -17.28 -64.48 -2.95
N THR A 13 -16.43 -65.43 -3.27
CA THR A 13 -15.25 -65.76 -2.47
C THR A 13 -14.20 -64.68 -2.41
N THR A 14 -14.00 -63.89 -3.48
CA THR A 14 -13.02 -62.79 -3.55
C THR A 14 -13.47 -61.62 -2.68
N LEU A 15 -14.78 -61.35 -2.64
CA LEU A 15 -15.39 -60.29 -1.81
C LEU A 15 -15.22 -60.57 -0.30
N LEU A 16 -15.37 -61.86 0.09
CA LEU A 16 -15.17 -62.28 1.46
C LEU A 16 -13.74 -62.14 1.94
N TYR A 17 -12.75 -62.39 1.06
CA TYR A 17 -11.32 -62.18 1.41
C TYR A 17 -10.97 -60.69 1.56
N TYR A 18 -11.57 -59.80 0.75
CA TYR A 18 -11.37 -58.36 0.90
C TYR A 18 -12.03 -57.82 2.17
N LEU A 19 -13.22 -58.24 2.51
CA LEU A 19 -13.91 -57.86 3.75
C LEU A 19 -13.20 -58.40 5.00
N ALA A 20 -12.71 -59.64 4.99
CA ALA A 20 -11.95 -60.18 6.10
C ALA A 20 -10.59 -59.46 6.27
N GLY A 21 -9.92 -59.10 5.17
CA GLY A 21 -8.68 -58.32 5.21
C GLY A 21 -8.89 -56.91 5.76
N PHE A 22 -10.01 -56.30 5.42
CA PHE A 22 -10.35 -54.94 5.89
C PHE A 22 -10.66 -54.93 7.39
N LEU A 23 -11.42 -55.92 7.89
CA LEU A 23 -11.76 -56.05 9.32
C LEU A 23 -10.53 -56.41 10.18
N LEU A 24 -9.61 -57.16 9.65
CA LEU A 24 -8.35 -57.46 10.33
C LEU A 24 -7.40 -56.26 10.34
N TYR A 25 -7.42 -55.44 9.31
CA TYR A 25 -6.64 -54.21 9.22
C TYR A 25 -7.16 -53.12 10.17
N GLU A 26 -8.50 -52.94 10.26
CA GLU A 26 -9.09 -52.05 11.25
C GLU A 26 -8.83 -52.45 12.69
N SER A 27 -8.97 -53.77 13.02
CA SER A 27 -8.67 -54.26 14.36
C SER A 27 -7.19 -54.13 14.74
N PHE A 28 -6.28 -54.24 13.75
CA PHE A 28 -4.83 -53.99 13.95
C PHE A 28 -4.49 -52.51 14.16
N ILE A 29 -5.18 -51.61 13.47
CA ILE A 29 -5.04 -50.16 13.69
C ILE A 29 -5.65 -49.75 15.04
N LEU A 30 -6.82 -50.24 15.39
CA LEU A 30 -7.48 -49.93 16.67
C LEU A 30 -6.71 -50.47 17.88
N SER A 31 -6.05 -51.62 17.74
CA SER A 31 -5.21 -52.18 18.81
C SER A 31 -3.90 -51.38 19.01
N ARG A 32 -3.40 -50.70 18.01
CA ARG A 32 -2.24 -49.80 18.14
C ARG A 32 -2.61 -48.39 18.59
N MET A 33 -3.85 -47.97 18.45
CA MET A 33 -4.32 -46.64 18.89
C MET A 33 -4.70 -46.56 20.37
N SER A 34 -4.71 -47.70 21.09
CA SER A 34 -4.93 -47.76 22.56
C SER A 34 -3.65 -47.58 23.39
N VAL A 35 -2.57 -47.04 22.81
CA VAL A 35 -1.48 -46.55 23.64
C VAL A 35 -2.00 -45.25 24.30
N ASN A 36 -2.25 -45.32 25.60
CA ASN A 36 -2.56 -44.17 26.45
C ASN A 36 -1.47 -43.13 26.31
N HIS A 37 -1.59 -42.26 25.30
CA HIS A 37 -0.86 -41.01 25.27
C HIS A 37 -1.59 -40.11 26.28
N ALA A 38 -1.10 -40.04 27.48
CA ALA A 38 -1.35 -38.91 28.33
C ALA A 38 -1.06 -37.67 27.48
N PRO A 39 -1.96 -36.65 27.43
CA PRO A 39 -1.68 -35.43 26.69
C PRO A 39 -0.31 -34.90 27.14
N PRO A 40 0.57 -34.49 26.22
CA PRO A 40 1.85 -33.90 26.61
C PRO A 40 1.57 -32.82 27.64
N ALA A 41 2.28 -32.89 28.78
CA ALA A 41 2.17 -31.89 29.84
C ALA A 41 2.27 -30.52 29.18
N ALA A 42 1.32 -29.62 29.48
CA ALA A 42 1.36 -28.26 28.97
C ALA A 42 2.78 -27.70 29.22
N PRO A 43 3.43 -27.08 28.21
CA PRO A 43 4.78 -26.57 28.40
C PRO A 43 4.78 -25.67 29.63
N ALA A 44 5.68 -25.93 30.57
CA ALA A 44 5.82 -25.08 31.75
C ALA A 44 5.99 -23.62 31.27
N THR A 45 5.16 -22.74 31.78
CA THR A 45 5.30 -21.31 31.51
C THR A 45 6.64 -20.86 32.05
N VAL A 46 7.60 -20.59 31.17
CA VAL A 46 8.88 -20.00 31.54
C VAL A 46 8.63 -18.56 31.96
N ALA A 47 8.84 -18.24 33.23
CA ALA A 47 8.74 -16.86 33.71
C ALA A 47 9.84 -16.00 33.06
N VAL A 48 9.48 -14.86 32.52
CA VAL A 48 10.44 -13.92 31.96
C VAL A 48 11.09 -13.12 33.10
N ASP A 49 12.41 -13.14 33.16
CA ASP A 49 13.17 -12.20 33.98
C ASP A 49 13.08 -10.80 33.31
N ALA A 50 12.27 -9.92 33.90
CA ALA A 50 11.94 -8.61 33.33
C ALA A 50 13.18 -7.70 33.23
N GLU A 51 14.04 -7.69 34.23
CA GLU A 51 15.26 -6.86 34.23
C GLU A 51 16.24 -7.33 33.15
N ARG A 52 16.43 -8.63 33.04
CA ARG A 52 17.28 -9.22 32.02
C ARG A 52 16.74 -8.97 30.60
N ALA A 53 15.44 -9.11 30.38
CA ALA A 53 14.80 -8.82 29.10
C ALA A 53 14.97 -7.35 28.69
N LEU A 54 14.74 -6.42 29.59
CA LEU A 54 14.93 -4.98 29.36
C LEU A 54 16.40 -4.65 29.08
N LYS A 55 17.33 -5.27 29.79
CA LYS A 55 18.76 -5.07 29.54
C LYS A 55 19.12 -5.47 28.12
N PHE A 56 18.79 -6.68 27.69
CA PHE A 56 19.05 -7.13 26.31
C PHE A 56 18.36 -6.29 25.26
N GLY A 57 17.13 -5.85 25.49
CA GLY A 57 16.41 -4.95 24.58
C GLY A 57 17.16 -3.62 24.37
N ARG A 58 17.60 -2.99 25.45
CA ARG A 58 18.37 -1.73 25.40
C ARG A 58 19.73 -1.91 24.74
N GLU A 59 20.45 -2.98 25.06
CA GLU A 59 21.75 -3.29 24.46
C GLU A 59 21.62 -3.54 22.95
N THR A 60 20.59 -4.24 22.50
CA THR A 60 20.29 -4.45 21.07
C THR A 60 20.08 -3.13 20.35
N LEU A 61 19.20 -2.29 20.85
CA LEU A 61 18.93 -0.98 20.26
C LEU A 61 20.16 -0.09 20.21
N GLN A 62 21.00 -0.13 21.26
CA GLN A 62 22.24 0.66 21.29
C GLN A 62 23.23 0.17 20.22
N ILE A 63 23.42 -1.15 20.09
CA ILE A 63 24.35 -1.71 19.08
C ILE A 63 23.89 -1.34 17.66
N GLU A 64 22.60 -1.41 17.38
CA GLU A 64 22.06 -1.03 16.07
C GLU A 64 22.17 0.48 15.81
N ALA A 65 21.93 1.32 16.82
CA ALA A 65 22.14 2.77 16.73
C ALA A 65 23.59 3.13 16.45
N ASP A 66 24.53 2.49 17.14
CA ASP A 66 25.98 2.70 16.95
C ASP A 66 26.40 2.29 15.54
N ALA A 67 25.87 1.19 15.00
CA ALA A 67 26.11 0.77 13.62
C ALA A 67 25.62 1.80 12.58
N LEU A 68 24.46 2.43 12.80
CA LEU A 68 23.94 3.50 11.95
C LEU A 68 24.81 4.76 12.03
N LEU A 69 25.29 5.14 13.22
CA LEU A 69 26.19 6.26 13.40
C LEU A 69 27.54 6.04 12.70
N ALA A 70 28.10 4.83 12.80
CA ALA A 70 29.32 4.45 12.10
C ALA A 70 29.12 4.47 10.58
N LEU A 71 27.98 3.98 10.07
CA LEU A 71 27.63 4.06 8.65
C LEU A 71 27.54 5.50 8.17
N LYS A 72 26.84 6.38 8.91
CA LYS A 72 26.74 7.81 8.62
C LYS A 72 28.14 8.46 8.54
N GLN A 73 29.04 8.11 9.45
CA GLN A 73 30.39 8.65 9.46
C GLN A 73 31.20 8.19 8.25
N ARG A 74 31.07 6.93 7.81
CA ARG A 74 31.70 6.43 6.57
C ARG A 74 31.23 7.15 5.32
N MET A 75 30.04 7.71 5.32
CA MET A 75 29.49 8.51 4.22
C MET A 75 29.96 9.97 4.24
N SER A 76 31.00 10.32 5.04
CA SER A 76 31.55 11.66 5.13
C SER A 76 32.92 11.73 4.46
N GLY A 77 33.32 12.92 3.96
CA GLY A 77 34.59 13.13 3.28
C GLY A 77 34.72 12.22 2.05
N ASP A 78 35.89 11.62 1.87
CA ASP A 78 36.20 10.74 0.72
C ASP A 78 35.32 9.47 0.70
N GLY A 79 34.81 9.04 1.85
CA GLY A 79 33.89 7.89 1.97
C GLY A 79 32.50 8.12 1.37
N ALA A 80 32.16 9.38 1.06
CA ALA A 80 30.88 9.70 0.40
C ALA A 80 30.87 9.34 -1.10
N ALA A 81 32.02 9.28 -1.76
CA ALA A 81 32.13 9.09 -3.20
C ALA A 81 31.39 7.84 -3.73
N PRO A 82 31.47 6.64 -3.10
CA PRO A 82 30.70 5.46 -3.55
C PRO A 82 29.19 5.68 -3.51
N PHE A 83 28.67 6.35 -2.47
CA PHE A 83 27.25 6.63 -2.36
C PHE A 83 26.77 7.58 -3.46
N VAL A 84 27.49 8.66 -3.71
CA VAL A 84 27.19 9.62 -4.79
C VAL A 84 27.24 8.91 -6.14
N LYS A 85 28.24 8.06 -6.39
CA LYS A 85 28.38 7.29 -7.63
C LYS A 85 27.21 6.29 -7.80
N ALA A 86 26.81 5.62 -6.72
CA ALA A 86 25.65 4.71 -6.76
C ALA A 86 24.36 5.47 -7.08
N THR A 87 24.12 6.61 -6.42
CA THR A 87 22.94 7.47 -6.69
C THR A 87 22.94 7.94 -8.15
N GLN A 88 24.06 8.40 -8.67
CA GLN A 88 24.19 8.84 -10.07
C GLN A 88 23.95 7.70 -11.05
N LEU A 89 24.45 6.49 -10.77
CA LEU A 89 24.24 5.31 -11.59
C LEU A 89 22.73 4.94 -11.64
N LEU A 90 22.08 4.96 -10.49
CA LEU A 90 20.65 4.66 -10.40
C LEU A 90 19.76 5.76 -11.02
N LEU A 91 20.16 7.01 -10.92
CA LEU A 91 19.46 8.13 -11.55
C LEU A 91 19.51 8.03 -13.09
N ASN A 92 20.65 7.58 -13.62
CA ASN A 92 20.86 7.37 -15.07
C ASN A 92 20.39 6.00 -15.57
N CYS A 93 19.78 5.16 -14.74
CA CYS A 93 19.21 3.89 -15.14
C CYS A 93 17.97 4.13 -16.00
N HIS A 94 17.96 3.66 -17.26
CA HIS A 94 16.85 3.79 -18.18
C HIS A 94 15.81 2.66 -18.01
N GLY A 95 16.22 1.53 -17.44
CA GLY A 95 15.38 0.39 -17.12
C GLY A 95 14.88 0.44 -15.68
N ARG A 96 14.94 -0.71 -15.00
CA ARG A 96 14.51 -0.89 -13.62
C ARG A 96 15.71 -1.15 -12.71
N VAL A 97 15.55 -0.79 -11.46
CA VAL A 97 16.49 -1.20 -10.41
C VAL A 97 16.08 -2.59 -9.92
N VAL A 98 16.88 -3.59 -10.24
CA VAL A 98 16.68 -4.97 -9.78
C VAL A 98 17.45 -5.14 -8.49
N ILE A 99 16.79 -5.58 -7.41
CA ILE A 99 17.45 -5.82 -6.13
C ILE A 99 17.41 -7.32 -5.83
N SER A 100 18.56 -7.88 -5.45
CA SER A 100 18.68 -9.31 -5.17
C SER A 100 19.44 -9.57 -3.87
N GLY A 101 19.04 -10.64 -3.19
CA GLY A 101 19.64 -11.09 -1.95
C GLY A 101 19.01 -12.41 -1.49
N ILE A 102 19.64 -13.08 -0.51
CA ILE A 102 19.20 -14.38 0.01
C ILE A 102 18.93 -14.28 1.52
N GLY A 103 17.97 -15.06 2.00
CA GLY A 103 17.61 -15.13 3.42
C GLY A 103 17.23 -13.75 3.97
N LYS A 104 17.86 -13.33 5.08
CA LYS A 104 17.58 -12.02 5.70
C LYS A 104 17.93 -10.86 4.77
N SER A 105 19.04 -10.95 4.03
CA SER A 105 19.39 -9.95 3.00
C SER A 105 18.34 -9.87 1.90
N GLY A 106 17.71 -10.99 1.51
CA GLY A 106 16.61 -11.02 0.56
C GLY A 106 15.35 -10.31 1.07
N HIS A 107 15.02 -10.43 2.35
CA HIS A 107 13.90 -9.70 2.95
C HIS A 107 14.16 -8.19 2.97
N ILE A 108 15.39 -7.78 3.29
CA ILE A 108 15.79 -6.36 3.22
C ILE A 108 15.75 -5.86 1.76
N ALA A 109 16.25 -6.66 0.81
CA ALA A 109 16.21 -6.36 -0.62
C ALA A 109 14.78 -6.11 -1.13
N ARG A 110 13.81 -6.93 -0.72
CA ARG A 110 12.38 -6.73 -1.03
C ARG A 110 11.85 -5.40 -0.51
N LYS A 111 12.20 -5.05 0.74
CA LYS A 111 11.79 -3.77 1.33
C LYS A 111 12.39 -2.59 0.58
N ILE A 112 13.67 -2.64 0.24
CA ILE A 112 14.34 -1.59 -0.51
C ILE A 112 13.71 -1.44 -1.91
N ALA A 113 13.42 -2.55 -2.61
CA ALA A 113 12.72 -2.52 -3.88
C ALA A 113 11.35 -1.84 -3.78
N ALA A 114 10.56 -2.19 -2.76
CA ALA A 114 9.26 -1.58 -2.50
C ALA A 114 9.38 -0.07 -2.21
N THR A 115 10.38 0.34 -1.41
CA THR A 115 10.62 1.76 -1.11
C THR A 115 10.98 2.54 -2.38
N LEU A 116 11.92 2.05 -3.19
CA LEU A 116 12.30 2.68 -4.46
C LEU A 116 11.10 2.83 -5.40
N ALA A 117 10.32 1.75 -5.58
CA ALA A 117 9.13 1.76 -6.44
C ALA A 117 8.09 2.78 -5.96
N SER A 118 7.88 2.88 -4.63
CA SER A 118 6.91 3.81 -4.05
C SER A 118 7.38 5.26 -4.03
N THR A 119 8.67 5.50 -4.24
CA THR A 119 9.29 6.83 -4.25
C THR A 119 9.81 7.25 -5.64
N GLY A 120 9.22 6.70 -6.71
CA GLY A 120 9.42 7.17 -8.08
C GLY A 120 10.60 6.55 -8.84
N THR A 121 11.26 5.54 -8.27
CA THR A 121 12.29 4.77 -8.99
C THR A 121 11.74 3.38 -9.31
N PRO A 122 11.51 3.03 -10.60
CA PRO A 122 11.02 1.71 -10.97
C PRO A 122 11.97 0.62 -10.46
N ALA A 123 11.50 -0.24 -9.56
CA ALA A 123 12.32 -1.26 -8.92
C ALA A 123 11.55 -2.55 -8.67
N LEU A 124 12.28 -3.66 -8.66
CA LEU A 124 11.72 -4.99 -8.36
C LEU A 124 12.75 -5.86 -7.65
N PHE A 125 12.26 -6.85 -6.92
CA PHE A 125 13.09 -7.86 -6.28
C PHE A 125 13.15 -9.12 -7.14
N VAL A 126 14.35 -9.67 -7.33
CA VAL A 126 14.59 -10.98 -7.96
C VAL A 126 15.38 -11.86 -6.97
N HIS A 127 14.85 -13.03 -6.65
CA HIS A 127 15.55 -13.96 -5.77
C HIS A 127 16.72 -14.60 -6.51
N ALA A 128 17.93 -14.58 -5.93
CA ALA A 128 19.14 -15.02 -6.62
C ALA A 128 19.07 -16.51 -7.06
N ALA A 129 18.43 -17.38 -6.28
CA ALA A 129 18.24 -18.78 -6.65
C ALA A 129 17.29 -18.92 -7.86
N GLU A 130 16.18 -18.18 -7.88
CA GLU A 130 15.24 -18.18 -9.02
C GLU A 130 15.90 -17.58 -10.27
N ALA A 131 16.74 -16.55 -10.10
CA ALA A 131 17.52 -15.95 -11.17
C ALA A 131 18.39 -17.01 -11.88
N SER A 132 19.05 -17.90 -11.13
CA SER A 132 19.86 -18.98 -11.72
C SER A 132 19.05 -20.04 -12.47
N HIS A 133 17.73 -20.07 -12.28
CA HIS A 133 16.80 -21.03 -12.91
C HIS A 133 15.86 -20.40 -13.97
N GLY A 134 16.10 -19.16 -14.39
CA GLY A 134 15.38 -18.57 -15.51
C GLY A 134 15.02 -17.09 -15.35
N ASP A 135 14.82 -16.59 -14.10
CA ASP A 135 14.40 -15.22 -13.84
C ASP A 135 15.46 -14.16 -14.24
N LEU A 136 16.69 -14.57 -14.59
CA LEU A 136 17.66 -13.70 -15.25
C LEU A 136 17.12 -13.09 -16.55
N GLY A 137 16.18 -13.75 -17.21
CA GLY A 137 15.49 -13.22 -18.39
C GLY A 137 14.68 -11.95 -18.16
N MET A 138 14.42 -11.59 -16.90
CA MET A 138 13.77 -10.34 -16.52
C MET A 138 14.71 -9.13 -16.50
N ILE A 139 16.03 -9.37 -16.55
CA ILE A 139 17.07 -8.33 -16.48
C ILE A 139 17.55 -7.98 -17.88
N THR A 140 17.68 -6.71 -18.19
CA THR A 140 18.14 -6.18 -19.47
C THR A 140 19.40 -5.32 -19.31
N ALA A 141 19.99 -4.92 -20.43
CA ALA A 141 21.16 -4.02 -20.43
C ALA A 141 20.87 -2.63 -19.84
N ASP A 142 19.61 -2.20 -19.90
CA ASP A 142 19.16 -0.89 -19.40
C ASP A 142 18.90 -0.88 -17.89
N ASP A 143 18.90 -2.06 -17.25
CA ASP A 143 18.66 -2.21 -15.82
C ASP A 143 19.94 -2.01 -14.99
N ALA A 144 19.76 -1.75 -13.71
CA ALA A 144 20.81 -1.75 -12.71
C ALA A 144 20.53 -2.82 -11.65
N LEU A 145 21.51 -3.69 -11.33
CA LEU A 145 21.40 -4.68 -10.28
C LEU A 145 22.01 -4.15 -8.97
N ILE A 146 21.27 -4.23 -7.87
CA ILE A 146 21.79 -4.08 -6.50
C ILE A 146 21.84 -5.48 -5.86
N ALA A 147 23.05 -6.00 -5.66
CA ALA A 147 23.30 -7.29 -5.02
C ALA A 147 23.62 -7.09 -3.53
N ILE A 148 22.80 -7.70 -2.64
CA ILE A 148 22.92 -7.54 -1.19
C ILE A 148 23.34 -8.86 -0.57
N SER A 149 24.55 -8.87 0.04
CA SER A 149 25.10 -9.98 0.83
C SER A 149 26.11 -9.44 1.83
N TYR A 150 25.84 -9.60 3.14
CA TYR A 150 26.75 -9.09 4.15
C TYR A 150 28.16 -9.67 4.04
N SER A 151 28.29 -10.98 3.82
CA SER A 151 29.60 -11.61 3.56
C SER A 151 30.18 -11.23 2.19
N GLY A 152 29.31 -10.91 1.21
CA GLY A 152 29.69 -10.72 -0.18
C GLY A 152 30.11 -11.98 -0.92
N GLU A 153 29.88 -13.18 -0.32
CA GLU A 153 30.31 -14.49 -0.82
C GLU A 153 29.13 -15.45 -1.05
N ALA A 154 27.88 -14.96 -1.06
CA ALA A 154 26.73 -15.82 -1.31
C ALA A 154 26.82 -16.43 -2.72
N GLY A 155 26.98 -17.74 -2.79
CA GLY A 155 27.27 -18.48 -4.03
C GLY A 155 26.25 -18.22 -5.15
N GLU A 156 24.97 -18.14 -4.82
CA GLU A 156 23.88 -17.89 -5.78
C GLU A 156 24.01 -16.49 -6.40
N LEU A 157 24.36 -15.46 -5.58
CA LEU A 157 24.58 -14.11 -6.11
C LEU A 157 25.87 -14.05 -6.93
N VAL A 158 26.97 -14.61 -6.41
CA VAL A 158 28.27 -14.62 -7.10
C VAL A 158 28.18 -15.33 -8.47
N SER A 159 27.36 -16.38 -8.59
CA SER A 159 27.19 -17.12 -9.84
C SER A 159 26.43 -16.32 -10.93
N ILE A 160 25.46 -15.51 -10.58
CA ILE A 160 24.66 -14.75 -11.54
C ILE A 160 25.29 -13.43 -11.96
N VAL A 161 26.11 -12.82 -11.11
CA VAL A 161 26.72 -11.51 -11.35
C VAL A 161 27.53 -11.44 -12.66
N PRO A 162 28.39 -12.41 -13.01
CA PRO A 162 29.13 -12.36 -14.27
C PRO A 162 28.20 -12.42 -15.49
N ILE A 163 27.05 -13.07 -15.38
CA ILE A 163 26.05 -13.16 -16.45
C ILE A 163 25.39 -11.78 -16.63
N VAL A 164 24.92 -11.18 -15.54
CA VAL A 164 24.28 -9.85 -15.53
C VAL A 164 25.23 -8.79 -16.12
N LYS A 165 26.51 -8.81 -15.74
CA LYS A 165 27.53 -7.90 -16.31
C LYS A 165 27.73 -8.10 -17.80
N ARG A 166 27.74 -9.35 -18.29
CA ARG A 166 27.83 -9.63 -19.74
C ARG A 166 26.61 -9.16 -20.51
N MET A 167 25.43 -9.11 -19.88
CA MET A 167 24.22 -8.54 -20.47
C MET A 167 24.28 -7.01 -20.60
N GLY A 168 25.23 -6.36 -19.94
CA GLY A 168 25.43 -4.89 -19.98
C GLY A 168 24.84 -4.14 -18.80
N ALA A 169 24.10 -4.79 -17.93
CA ALA A 169 23.52 -4.16 -16.74
C ALA A 169 24.61 -3.72 -15.75
N LYS A 170 24.38 -2.59 -15.08
CA LYS A 170 25.30 -2.05 -14.06
C LYS A 170 25.08 -2.76 -12.74
N LEU A 171 26.17 -2.96 -12.00
CA LEU A 171 26.17 -3.64 -10.71
C LEU A 171 26.57 -2.73 -9.57
N ILE A 172 25.71 -2.62 -8.57
CA ILE A 172 25.99 -2.08 -7.25
C ILE A 172 25.99 -3.24 -6.26
N SER A 173 27.02 -3.37 -5.43
CA SER A 173 27.01 -4.33 -4.31
C SER A 173 26.88 -3.61 -2.98
N ILE A 174 26.13 -4.23 -2.05
CA ILE A 174 26.03 -3.82 -0.64
C ILE A 174 26.57 -4.99 0.20
N THR A 175 27.75 -4.83 0.78
CA THR A 175 28.41 -5.88 1.59
C THR A 175 29.09 -5.30 2.82
N GLY A 176 29.48 -6.16 3.77
CA GLY A 176 30.26 -5.80 4.95
C GLY A 176 31.78 -5.83 4.75
N SER A 177 32.28 -6.13 3.52
CA SER A 177 33.69 -6.26 3.23
C SER A 177 34.08 -5.71 1.86
N ASP A 178 35.01 -4.80 1.84
CA ASP A 178 35.55 -4.18 0.61
C ASP A 178 36.32 -5.16 -0.28
N THR A 179 36.77 -6.28 0.28
CA THR A 179 37.57 -7.30 -0.41
C THR A 179 36.75 -8.52 -0.84
N SER A 180 35.44 -8.53 -0.56
CA SER A 180 34.58 -9.63 -0.93
C SER A 180 34.43 -9.79 -2.45
N THR A 181 34.05 -10.99 -2.90
CA THR A 181 33.86 -11.28 -4.33
C THR A 181 32.84 -10.34 -4.97
N LEU A 182 31.71 -10.10 -4.31
CA LEU A 182 30.71 -9.15 -4.83
C LEU A 182 31.25 -7.71 -4.88
N ALA A 183 31.99 -7.26 -3.88
CA ALA A 183 32.57 -5.93 -3.87
C ALA A 183 33.54 -5.72 -5.04
N THR A 184 34.41 -6.70 -5.30
CA THR A 184 35.40 -6.62 -6.38
C THR A 184 34.80 -6.72 -7.77
N LEU A 185 33.67 -7.42 -7.94
CA LEU A 185 32.97 -7.55 -9.21
C LEU A 185 32.07 -6.35 -9.54
N SER A 186 31.75 -5.50 -8.56
CA SER A 186 30.78 -4.41 -8.73
C SER A 186 31.37 -3.17 -9.41
N ASP A 187 30.50 -2.41 -10.11
CA ASP A 187 30.84 -1.10 -10.65
C ASP A 187 30.89 -0.03 -9.54
N VAL A 188 30.09 -0.27 -8.48
CA VAL A 188 30.08 0.50 -7.24
C VAL A 188 29.85 -0.43 -6.06
N HIS A 189 30.69 -0.33 -5.04
CA HIS A 189 30.52 -1.04 -3.78
C HIS A 189 30.11 -0.07 -2.66
N LEU A 190 29.11 -0.45 -1.88
CA LEU A 190 28.64 0.26 -0.71
C LEU A 190 28.90 -0.60 0.54
N ASN A 191 29.77 -0.11 1.41
CA ASN A 191 30.19 -0.84 2.60
C ASN A 191 29.23 -0.60 3.77
N VAL A 192 28.61 -1.69 4.26
CA VAL A 192 27.70 -1.71 5.43
C VAL A 192 28.30 -2.48 6.62
N HIS A 193 29.62 -2.51 6.73
CA HIS A 193 30.30 -3.18 7.84
C HIS A 193 29.73 -2.72 9.18
N VAL A 194 29.53 -3.68 10.11
CA VAL A 194 29.21 -3.42 11.50
C VAL A 194 30.22 -4.14 12.38
N ASP A 195 30.59 -3.53 13.52
CA ASP A 195 31.59 -4.10 14.43
C ASP A 195 31.12 -5.40 15.07
N LYS A 196 29.82 -5.49 15.36
CA LYS A 196 29.18 -6.68 15.91
C LYS A 196 27.69 -6.72 15.64
N GLU A 197 27.12 -7.92 15.65
CA GLU A 197 25.67 -8.10 15.67
C GLU A 197 25.13 -7.91 17.10
N ALA A 198 23.86 -7.48 17.22
CA ALA A 198 23.21 -7.36 18.53
C ALA A 198 22.81 -8.70 19.13
N CYS A 199 22.95 -9.78 18.38
CA CYS A 199 22.78 -11.14 18.87
C CYS A 199 23.84 -11.49 19.93
N PRO A 200 23.48 -12.01 21.11
CA PRO A 200 24.46 -12.40 22.14
C PRO A 200 25.53 -13.40 21.66
N LEU A 201 25.21 -14.18 20.63
CA LEU A 201 26.15 -15.11 20.00
C LEU A 201 26.93 -14.50 18.81
N ASN A 202 26.64 -13.26 18.46
CA ASN A 202 27.18 -12.58 17.27
C ASN A 202 26.92 -13.34 15.93
N LEU A 203 25.87 -14.15 15.86
CA LEU A 203 25.58 -15.01 14.70
C LEU A 203 24.35 -14.56 13.89
N ALA A 204 23.30 -14.10 14.58
CA ALA A 204 22.09 -13.70 13.91
C ALA A 204 22.23 -12.27 13.35
N PRO A 205 22.06 -12.05 12.03
CA PRO A 205 22.05 -10.70 11.44
C PRO A 205 20.98 -9.81 12.08
N THR A 206 21.40 -8.70 12.63
CA THR A 206 20.61 -7.67 13.31
C THR A 206 21.14 -6.29 12.91
N ALA A 207 22.22 -5.83 13.51
CA ALA A 207 22.86 -4.53 13.18
C ALA A 207 23.25 -4.44 11.70
N SER A 208 23.75 -5.52 11.09
CA SER A 208 24.07 -5.55 9.66
C SER A 208 22.83 -5.40 8.78
N THR A 209 21.72 -6.00 9.14
CA THR A 209 20.45 -5.87 8.39
C THR A 209 19.83 -4.48 8.57
N THR A 210 19.91 -3.91 9.76
CA THR A 210 19.46 -2.53 10.06
C THR A 210 20.29 -1.50 9.29
N ALA A 211 21.61 -1.65 9.26
CA ALA A 211 22.49 -0.78 8.48
C ALA A 211 22.21 -0.88 6.96
N THR A 212 22.01 -2.09 6.43
CA THR A 212 21.69 -2.32 5.02
C THR A 212 20.35 -1.67 4.65
N LEU A 213 19.35 -1.82 5.50
CA LEU A 213 18.03 -1.21 5.31
C LEU A 213 18.12 0.31 5.27
N ALA A 214 18.79 0.91 6.26
CA ALA A 214 18.96 2.35 6.36
C ALA A 214 19.73 2.93 5.15
N LEU A 215 20.74 2.23 4.64
CA LEU A 215 21.46 2.63 3.44
C LEU A 215 20.56 2.58 2.21
N GLY A 216 19.73 1.56 2.09
CA GLY A 216 18.74 1.45 1.01
C GLY A 216 17.72 2.58 1.04
N ASP A 217 17.24 2.97 2.23
CA ASP A 217 16.34 4.10 2.40
C ASP A 217 17.04 5.43 2.07
N ALA A 218 18.31 5.58 2.45
CA ALA A 218 19.11 6.76 2.09
C ALA A 218 19.25 6.91 0.56
N LEU A 219 19.49 5.80 -0.18
CA LEU A 219 19.52 5.81 -1.64
C LEU A 219 18.15 6.19 -2.22
N ALA A 220 17.07 5.64 -1.69
CA ALA A 220 15.71 5.93 -2.16
C ALA A 220 15.36 7.41 -1.95
N MET A 221 15.71 7.99 -0.80
CA MET A 221 15.47 9.41 -0.53
C MET A 221 16.34 10.34 -1.39
N ALA A 222 17.59 9.99 -1.62
CA ALA A 222 18.46 10.75 -2.52
C ALA A 222 17.95 10.74 -3.97
N LEU A 223 17.40 9.61 -4.43
CA LEU A 223 16.80 9.50 -5.76
C LEU A 223 15.46 10.23 -5.86
N LEU A 224 14.63 10.17 -4.82
CA LEU A 224 13.35 10.89 -4.72
C LEU A 224 13.60 12.39 -4.89
N ASP A 225 14.54 12.96 -4.12
CA ASP A 225 14.92 14.37 -4.17
C ASP A 225 15.47 14.75 -5.55
N ALA A 226 16.42 13.97 -6.08
CA ALA A 226 17.01 14.22 -7.39
C ALA A 226 16.03 14.13 -8.57
N ARG A 227 14.93 13.37 -8.42
CA ARG A 227 13.86 13.27 -9.42
C ARG A 227 12.79 14.34 -9.26
N GLY A 228 12.80 15.12 -8.19
CA GLY A 228 11.74 16.08 -7.87
C GLY A 228 10.40 15.43 -7.58
N PHE A 229 10.39 14.21 -7.00
CA PHE A 229 9.19 13.45 -6.69
C PHE A 229 8.40 14.12 -5.57
N GLY A 230 7.17 14.56 -5.87
CA GLY A 230 6.32 15.31 -4.97
C GLY A 230 5.16 14.50 -4.37
N GLU A 231 4.28 15.21 -3.65
CA GLU A 231 3.09 14.62 -3.01
C GLU A 231 2.13 14.02 -4.04
N ASP A 232 1.95 14.67 -5.18
CA ASP A 232 1.09 14.17 -6.27
C ASP A 232 1.61 12.85 -6.86
N ASP A 233 2.93 12.72 -7.00
CA ASP A 233 3.56 11.49 -7.46
C ASP A 233 3.37 10.37 -6.43
N PHE A 234 3.51 10.72 -5.13
CA PHE A 234 3.28 9.78 -4.04
C PHE A 234 1.82 9.31 -4.00
N ALA A 235 0.88 10.23 -4.18
CA ALA A 235 -0.55 9.91 -4.25
C ALA A 235 -0.85 8.94 -5.39
N ARG A 236 -0.28 9.18 -6.58
CA ARG A 236 -0.41 8.27 -7.75
C ARG A 236 0.15 6.88 -7.46
N SER A 237 1.25 6.80 -6.70
CA SER A 237 1.87 5.53 -6.30
C SER A 237 1.07 4.80 -5.21
N HIS A 238 0.24 5.51 -4.44
CA HIS A 238 -0.54 4.99 -3.32
C HIS A 238 -2.03 5.37 -3.37
N PRO A 239 -2.76 5.05 -4.45
CA PRO A 239 -4.14 5.53 -4.66
C PRO A 239 -5.11 5.07 -3.56
N GLY A 240 -4.87 3.93 -2.94
CA GLY A 240 -5.67 3.39 -1.82
C GLY A 240 -5.33 3.98 -0.45
N GLY A 241 -4.27 4.77 -0.32
CA GLY A 241 -3.88 5.44 0.93
C GLY A 241 -4.72 6.69 1.24
N ALA A 242 -4.63 7.19 2.47
CA ALA A 242 -5.33 8.42 2.87
C ALA A 242 -4.95 9.62 1.98
N LEU A 243 -3.65 9.80 1.74
CA LEU A 243 -3.13 10.86 0.88
C LEU A 243 -3.59 10.69 -0.58
N GLY A 244 -3.56 9.45 -1.12
CA GLY A 244 -4.04 9.16 -2.48
C GLY A 244 -5.50 9.52 -2.66
N ARG A 245 -6.36 9.13 -1.73
CA ARG A 245 -7.79 9.51 -1.77
C ARG A 245 -7.98 11.02 -1.71
N ARG A 246 -7.25 11.71 -0.83
CA ARG A 246 -7.34 13.16 -0.69
C ARG A 246 -6.95 13.91 -1.97
N LEU A 247 -5.87 13.48 -2.63
CA LEU A 247 -5.29 14.18 -3.79
C LEU A 247 -5.79 13.67 -5.15
N LEU A 248 -6.49 12.53 -5.21
CA LEU A 248 -6.95 11.94 -6.47
C LEU A 248 -8.46 11.81 -6.61
N THR A 249 -9.23 11.99 -5.52
CA THR A 249 -10.69 11.91 -5.59
C THR A 249 -11.27 13.24 -6.05
N HIS A 250 -12.00 13.23 -7.16
CA HIS A 250 -12.71 14.39 -7.66
C HIS A 250 -14.15 14.44 -7.12
N VAL A 251 -14.76 15.59 -7.18
CA VAL A 251 -16.16 15.79 -6.79
C VAL A 251 -17.10 14.84 -7.55
N ARG A 252 -16.88 14.64 -8.84
CA ARG A 252 -17.67 13.72 -9.68
C ARG A 252 -17.67 12.27 -9.21
N ASP A 253 -16.62 11.83 -8.50
CA ASP A 253 -16.48 10.45 -8.05
C ASP A 253 -17.31 10.16 -6.79
N VAL A 254 -17.75 11.22 -6.09
CA VAL A 254 -18.44 11.13 -4.79
C VAL A 254 -19.78 11.86 -4.75
N MET A 255 -20.07 12.73 -5.72
CA MET A 255 -21.32 13.48 -5.77
C MET A 255 -22.52 12.58 -6.05
N ARG A 256 -23.68 12.99 -5.57
CA ARG A 256 -24.97 12.41 -5.96
C ARG A 256 -25.38 12.95 -7.33
N THR A 257 -25.93 12.06 -8.17
CA THR A 257 -26.29 12.38 -9.55
C THR A 257 -27.73 11.96 -9.87
N GLY A 258 -28.28 12.46 -10.98
CA GLY A 258 -29.59 12.07 -11.49
C GLY A 258 -30.70 12.27 -10.46
N ASP A 259 -31.49 11.22 -10.22
CA ASP A 259 -32.63 11.26 -9.27
C ASP A 259 -32.20 11.40 -7.80
N ALA A 260 -30.94 11.23 -7.48
CA ALA A 260 -30.46 11.44 -6.12
C ALA A 260 -30.22 12.91 -5.76
N ILE A 261 -30.23 13.80 -6.75
CA ILE A 261 -30.09 15.25 -6.55
C ILE A 261 -31.42 15.80 -6.02
N PRO A 262 -31.44 16.45 -4.83
CA PRO A 262 -32.61 17.14 -4.34
C PRO A 262 -32.82 18.43 -5.12
N LYS A 263 -33.86 18.53 -5.95
CA LYS A 263 -34.15 19.73 -6.75
C LYS A 263 -35.63 19.94 -6.98
N VAL A 264 -36.04 21.20 -7.06
CA VAL A 264 -37.37 21.66 -7.45
C VAL A 264 -37.25 22.81 -8.43
N GLY A 265 -38.28 23.05 -9.23
CA GLY A 265 -38.36 24.23 -10.08
C GLY A 265 -38.63 25.54 -9.30
N GLU A 266 -38.37 26.70 -9.89
CA GLU A 266 -38.60 28.02 -9.29
C GLU A 266 -40.06 28.23 -8.88
N ASP A 267 -41.02 27.68 -9.64
CA ASP A 267 -42.47 27.79 -9.38
C ASP A 267 -42.98 26.86 -8.27
N ALA A 268 -42.13 26.06 -7.66
CA ALA A 268 -42.54 25.10 -6.65
C ALA A 268 -42.98 25.81 -5.36
N THR A 269 -43.87 25.14 -4.60
CA THR A 269 -44.22 25.57 -3.25
C THR A 269 -43.13 25.16 -2.26
N LEU A 270 -43.01 25.89 -1.15
CA LEU A 270 -42.14 25.51 -0.04
C LEU A 270 -42.43 24.07 0.44
N TYR A 271 -43.70 23.66 0.49
CA TYR A 271 -44.11 22.30 0.86
C TYR A 271 -43.47 21.24 -0.07
N ALA A 272 -43.51 21.47 -1.40
CA ALA A 272 -42.90 20.56 -2.35
C ALA A 272 -41.37 20.46 -2.15
N ALA A 273 -40.71 21.59 -1.86
CA ALA A 273 -39.28 21.63 -1.54
C ALA A 273 -38.95 20.84 -0.28
N LEU A 274 -39.74 20.94 0.79
CA LEU A 274 -39.57 20.20 2.03
C LEU A 274 -39.75 18.68 1.86
N LEU A 275 -40.71 18.28 1.01
CA LEU A 275 -40.86 16.85 0.67
C LEU A 275 -39.64 16.32 -0.06
N GLU A 276 -39.04 17.11 -0.95
CA GLU A 276 -37.83 16.73 -1.68
C GLU A 276 -36.61 16.63 -0.76
N VAL A 277 -36.43 17.60 0.16
CA VAL A 277 -35.41 17.54 1.23
C VAL A 277 -35.51 16.22 2.01
N SER A 278 -36.73 15.87 2.45
CA SER A 278 -36.97 14.64 3.22
C SER A 278 -36.72 13.38 2.41
N ARG A 279 -37.20 13.33 1.14
CA ARG A 279 -37.02 12.16 0.27
C ARG A 279 -35.55 11.87 -0.03
N LYS A 280 -34.75 12.90 -0.28
CA LYS A 280 -33.36 12.75 -0.70
C LYS A 280 -32.39 12.72 0.47
N GLY A 281 -32.79 13.15 1.67
CA GLY A 281 -31.99 13.07 2.89
C GLY A 281 -30.67 13.82 2.80
N MET A 282 -30.72 15.06 2.23
CA MET A 282 -29.53 15.93 2.14
C MET A 282 -29.64 17.20 2.99
N ALA A 283 -30.72 17.38 3.75
CA ALA A 283 -30.99 18.57 4.52
C ALA A 283 -30.96 19.87 3.69
N MET A 284 -31.06 19.76 2.37
CA MET A 284 -31.20 20.88 1.43
C MET A 284 -31.97 20.45 0.16
N THR A 285 -32.46 21.42 -0.60
CA THR A 285 -32.89 21.25 -2.01
C THR A 285 -32.37 22.39 -2.86
N ALA A 286 -31.98 22.07 -4.09
CA ALA A 286 -31.65 23.07 -5.12
C ALA A 286 -32.91 23.61 -5.76
N ILE A 287 -32.93 24.88 -6.08
CA ILE A 287 -33.95 25.51 -6.91
C ILE A 287 -33.33 25.75 -8.27
N VAL A 288 -33.99 25.23 -9.33
CA VAL A 288 -33.52 25.33 -10.71
C VAL A 288 -34.49 26.08 -11.60
N ASP A 289 -33.96 26.72 -12.63
CA ASP A 289 -34.74 27.33 -13.72
C ASP A 289 -35.12 26.24 -14.77
N ASP A 290 -35.84 26.67 -15.81
CA ASP A 290 -36.26 25.82 -16.93
C ASP A 290 -35.10 25.20 -17.71
N GLN A 291 -33.89 25.76 -17.60
CA GLN A 291 -32.65 25.23 -18.21
C GLN A 291 -31.83 24.36 -17.24
N ASN A 292 -32.43 23.96 -16.09
CA ASN A 292 -31.80 23.20 -15.03
C ASN A 292 -30.55 23.90 -14.44
N ARG A 293 -30.46 25.21 -14.49
CA ARG A 293 -29.39 26.01 -13.84
C ARG A 293 -29.75 26.21 -12.37
N ALA A 294 -28.77 26.08 -11.49
CA ALA A 294 -28.95 26.28 -10.05
C ALA A 294 -29.10 27.77 -9.74
N ILE A 295 -30.30 28.26 -9.47
CA ILE A 295 -30.60 29.64 -9.16
C ILE A 295 -30.76 29.92 -7.67
N GLY A 296 -30.96 28.89 -6.87
CA GLY A 296 -31.12 29.02 -5.44
C GLY A 296 -30.91 27.71 -4.69
N VAL A 297 -30.86 27.81 -3.36
CA VAL A 297 -30.84 26.68 -2.44
C VAL A 297 -31.72 26.98 -1.22
N PHE A 298 -32.38 25.96 -0.70
CA PHE A 298 -33.12 26.01 0.54
C PHE A 298 -32.66 24.87 1.45
N THR A 299 -32.41 25.19 2.72
CA THR A 299 -31.81 24.27 3.70
C THR A 299 -32.68 24.11 4.94
N ASP A 300 -32.40 23.08 5.79
CA ASP A 300 -33.03 22.92 7.10
C ASP A 300 -32.79 24.13 8.01
N GLY A 301 -31.68 24.86 7.85
CA GLY A 301 -31.39 26.08 8.58
C GLY A 301 -32.34 27.22 8.18
N ASP A 302 -32.72 27.28 6.90
CA ASP A 302 -33.67 28.27 6.41
C ASP A 302 -35.08 27.96 6.92
N LEU A 303 -35.47 26.68 6.92
CA LEU A 303 -36.72 26.24 7.50
C LEU A 303 -36.86 26.65 8.96
N ARG A 304 -35.83 26.45 9.79
CA ARG A 304 -35.87 26.83 11.21
C ARG A 304 -36.10 28.32 11.41
N ARG A 305 -35.45 29.17 10.61
CA ARG A 305 -35.67 30.63 10.63
C ARG A 305 -37.06 31.03 10.18
N LEU A 306 -37.62 30.26 9.24
CA LEU A 306 -38.92 30.59 8.66
C LEU A 306 -40.11 30.19 9.59
N ILE A 307 -39.98 29.11 10.36
CA ILE A 307 -41.01 28.61 11.29
C ILE A 307 -41.48 29.67 12.27
N GLU A 308 -40.61 30.61 12.68
CA GLU A 308 -40.93 31.67 13.59
C GLU A 308 -41.92 32.71 12.99
N ASN A 309 -41.99 32.82 11.65
CA ASN A 309 -42.67 33.90 10.95
C ASN A 309 -43.80 33.43 9.99
N VAL A 310 -43.91 32.13 9.70
CA VAL A 310 -44.89 31.59 8.72
C VAL A 310 -45.75 30.54 9.36
N GLN A 311 -47.08 30.72 9.32
CA GLN A 311 -48.05 29.78 9.86
C GLN A 311 -48.54 28.70 8.85
N ASP A 312 -48.53 29.01 7.56
CA ASP A 312 -48.95 28.12 6.48
C ASP A 312 -47.88 28.03 5.37
N PHE A 313 -47.19 26.87 5.34
CA PHE A 313 -46.14 26.59 4.36
C PHE A 313 -46.71 26.17 2.98
N SER A 314 -48.01 25.88 2.85
CA SER A 314 -48.62 25.40 1.61
C SER A 314 -48.73 26.43 0.56
N THR A 315 -48.80 27.72 0.93
CA THR A 315 -49.02 28.87 0.06
C THR A 315 -47.73 29.65 -0.26
N VAL A 316 -46.63 29.39 0.45
CA VAL A 316 -45.36 30.10 0.27
C VAL A 316 -44.64 29.59 -0.99
N SER A 317 -44.23 30.51 -1.85
CA SER A 317 -43.38 30.19 -3.00
C SER A 317 -41.95 29.93 -2.55
N ILE A 318 -41.30 28.91 -3.10
CA ILE A 318 -39.89 28.65 -2.81
C ILE A 318 -38.98 29.78 -3.26
N ALA A 319 -39.35 30.49 -4.33
CA ALA A 319 -38.61 31.62 -4.88
C ALA A 319 -38.51 32.82 -3.93
N GLU A 320 -39.48 32.96 -3.00
CA GLU A 320 -39.50 34.03 -2.00
C GLU A 320 -38.56 33.79 -0.82
N VAL A 321 -38.29 32.50 -0.53
CA VAL A 321 -37.58 32.09 0.70
C VAL A 321 -36.22 31.43 0.42
N MET A 322 -35.90 31.12 -0.83
CA MET A 322 -34.60 30.55 -1.21
C MET A 322 -33.46 31.53 -1.02
N HIS A 323 -32.28 31.00 -0.72
CA HIS A 323 -31.04 31.73 -0.89
C HIS A 323 -30.62 31.73 -2.34
N ARG A 324 -30.56 32.91 -2.95
CA ARG A 324 -30.08 33.08 -4.34
C ARG A 324 -28.55 32.97 -4.38
N ASN A 325 -28.02 32.63 -5.57
CA ASN A 325 -26.58 32.43 -5.82
C ASN A 325 -25.98 31.39 -4.88
N PRO A 326 -26.44 30.13 -4.95
CA PRO A 326 -25.95 29.07 -4.10
C PRO A 326 -24.48 28.80 -4.36
N ARG A 327 -23.74 28.42 -3.32
CA ARG A 327 -22.36 27.98 -3.47
C ARG A 327 -22.34 26.65 -4.20
N SER A 328 -21.42 26.54 -5.15
CA SER A 328 -21.23 25.32 -5.93
C SER A 328 -19.77 25.03 -6.17
N VAL A 329 -19.49 23.79 -6.51
CA VAL A 329 -18.20 23.30 -6.98
C VAL A 329 -18.39 22.65 -8.35
N GLN A 330 -17.30 22.46 -9.09
CA GLN A 330 -17.32 21.77 -10.38
C GLN A 330 -17.00 20.30 -10.23
N PRO A 331 -17.49 19.41 -11.12
CA PRO A 331 -17.22 17.97 -11.05
C PRO A 331 -15.73 17.61 -11.09
N GLU A 332 -14.92 18.39 -11.79
CA GLU A 332 -13.48 18.17 -11.98
C GLU A 332 -12.62 18.66 -10.82
N GLN A 333 -13.17 19.46 -9.90
CA GLN A 333 -12.45 19.88 -8.71
C GLN A 333 -12.14 18.68 -7.79
N LEU A 334 -11.07 18.78 -7.02
CA LEU A 334 -10.76 17.76 -6.01
C LEU A 334 -11.82 17.77 -4.90
N ALA A 335 -12.17 16.58 -4.42
CA ALA A 335 -13.15 16.47 -3.34
C ALA A 335 -12.67 17.14 -2.03
N VAL A 336 -11.36 17.26 -1.81
CA VAL A 336 -10.79 18.00 -0.68
C VAL A 336 -11.06 19.50 -0.78
N GLU A 337 -11.06 20.09 -1.99
CA GLU A 337 -11.41 21.49 -2.17
C GLU A 337 -12.87 21.77 -1.77
N ALA A 338 -13.76 20.81 -2.05
CA ALA A 338 -15.15 20.90 -1.56
C ALA A 338 -15.24 20.86 -0.04
N VAL A 339 -14.38 20.07 0.63
CA VAL A 339 -14.28 20.05 2.10
C VAL A 339 -13.83 21.42 2.62
N GLU A 340 -12.77 21.98 2.06
CA GLU A 340 -12.23 23.29 2.44
C GLU A 340 -13.30 24.38 2.32
N LEU A 341 -14.06 24.36 1.22
CA LEU A 341 -15.17 25.28 1.01
C LEU A 341 -16.29 25.08 2.04
N MET A 342 -16.63 23.83 2.38
CA MET A 342 -17.63 23.53 3.42
C MET A 342 -17.18 24.02 4.80
N GLU A 343 -15.91 23.88 5.14
CA GLU A 343 -15.33 24.36 6.40
C GLU A 343 -15.29 25.88 6.48
N GLU A 344 -14.81 26.54 5.41
CA GLU A 344 -14.72 27.99 5.31
C GLU A 344 -16.08 28.66 5.56
N PHE A 345 -17.14 28.12 4.92
CA PHE A 345 -18.49 28.70 5.01
C PHE A 345 -19.37 28.03 6.05
N ARG A 346 -18.84 27.05 6.81
CA ARG A 346 -19.57 26.29 7.85
C ARG A 346 -20.88 25.70 7.34
N ILE A 347 -20.82 25.08 6.15
CA ILE A 347 -21.93 24.39 5.48
C ILE A 347 -21.57 22.91 5.30
N ASN A 348 -22.61 22.08 5.25
CA ASN A 348 -22.45 20.62 5.10
C ASN A 348 -22.85 20.10 3.72
N GLN A 349 -23.32 20.99 2.85
CA GLN A 349 -23.82 20.66 1.51
C GLN A 349 -23.32 21.66 0.49
N LEU A 350 -23.06 21.17 -0.73
CA LEU A 350 -22.73 21.98 -1.89
C LEU A 350 -23.51 21.48 -3.10
N LEU A 351 -23.88 22.39 -3.98
CA LEU A 351 -24.34 22.04 -5.32
C LEU A 351 -23.12 21.77 -6.21
N VAL A 352 -23.31 20.89 -7.18
CA VAL A 352 -22.30 20.65 -8.20
C VAL A 352 -22.86 21.12 -9.53
N THR A 353 -22.17 22.09 -10.15
CA THR A 353 -22.59 22.71 -11.41
C THR A 353 -21.50 22.58 -12.47
N ASP A 354 -21.92 22.47 -13.72
CA ASP A 354 -20.98 22.59 -14.85
C ASP A 354 -20.54 24.05 -15.08
N ALA A 355 -19.69 24.28 -16.08
CA ALA A 355 -19.19 25.59 -16.44
C ALA A 355 -20.30 26.60 -16.89
N ASN A 356 -21.48 26.09 -17.24
CA ASN A 356 -22.65 26.90 -17.66
C ASN A 356 -23.61 27.18 -16.50
N GLY A 357 -23.31 26.68 -15.30
CA GLY A 357 -24.16 26.75 -14.11
C GLY A 357 -25.30 25.74 -14.07
N THR A 358 -25.29 24.73 -14.96
CA THR A 358 -26.26 23.64 -14.96
C THR A 358 -26.03 22.73 -13.77
N LEU A 359 -27.08 22.40 -13.04
CA LEU A 359 -27.00 21.48 -11.90
C LEU A 359 -26.76 20.03 -12.38
N VAL A 360 -25.57 19.49 -12.08
CA VAL A 360 -25.15 18.14 -12.47
C VAL A 360 -25.01 17.21 -11.29
N GLY A 361 -24.94 17.74 -10.06
CA GLY A 361 -24.79 16.94 -8.85
C GLY A 361 -25.09 17.71 -7.57
N ALA A 362 -25.02 17.00 -6.46
CA ALA A 362 -25.07 17.55 -5.11
C ALA A 362 -24.13 16.74 -4.20
N LEU A 363 -23.51 17.40 -3.23
CA LEU A 363 -22.50 16.82 -2.35
C LEU A 363 -22.85 17.12 -0.89
N HIS A 364 -22.81 16.10 -0.05
CA HIS A 364 -22.96 16.21 1.39
C HIS A 364 -21.69 15.78 2.10
N ILE A 365 -21.36 16.40 3.22
CA ILE A 365 -20.18 16.06 4.03
C ILE A 365 -20.07 14.55 4.34
N HIS A 366 -21.20 13.86 4.55
CA HIS A 366 -21.23 12.42 4.77
C HIS A 366 -20.83 11.60 3.55
N ASP A 367 -21.03 12.11 2.34
CA ASP A 367 -20.59 11.44 1.12
C ASP A 367 -19.06 11.47 1.04
N LEU A 368 -18.43 12.58 1.43
CA LEU A 368 -16.97 12.75 1.55
C LEU A 368 -16.37 11.87 2.65
N THR A 369 -17.02 11.81 3.83
CA THR A 369 -16.62 10.91 4.92
C THR A 369 -16.70 9.44 4.51
N ARG A 370 -17.78 9.03 3.81
CA ARG A 370 -17.92 7.66 3.30
C ARG A 370 -16.84 7.30 2.29
N ALA A 371 -16.46 8.24 1.44
CA ALA A 371 -15.37 8.10 0.48
C ALA A 371 -13.98 8.16 1.14
N LYS A 372 -13.91 8.44 2.44
CA LYS A 372 -12.66 8.60 3.22
C LYS A 372 -11.75 9.69 2.65
N VAL A 373 -12.33 10.77 2.15
CA VAL A 373 -11.61 12.00 1.76
C VAL A 373 -11.22 12.79 3.00
N ILE A 374 -12.07 12.67 4.05
CA ILE A 374 -11.90 13.20 5.40
C ILE A 374 -12.15 12.11 6.43
#